data_7eff4727aca8e987a96705bac466b15a
#
_entry.id   7eff4727aca8e987a96705bac466b15a
#
_cell.length_a   1.000
_cell.length_b   1.000
_cell.length_c   1.000
_cell.angle_alpha   90.00
_cell.angle_beta   90.00
_cell.angle_gamma   90.00
#
_symmetry.space_group_name_H-M   'P 1'
#
loop_
_entity.id
_entity.type
_entity.pdbx_description
1 polymer ?
#
loop_
_entity_poly.entity_id
_entity_poly.type
_entity_poly.pdbx_seq_one_letter_code
_entity_poly.pdbx_strand_id
1 'polypeptide(L)'
;MERYADSVFRTLCYRHGADLTFTEMTHVESLLNGNRGSLEKVMPRDATPVQVQVLTSSEAKFERYLSGFKPFEGFMGFNLNLSCPSRDVIRRGKGAAMVKRGAKTQRLVSLIRGFGFPVSVKIRLGLNQLEKDNRLYLNSIRGVDPDFFVVHAKHAGQGSDEAEDYGVFPECVEEAGGVPVIANGGIDSVEKVRLLLDMGVGGVMMGRAALADPAIFDLYKNEVGVNVPAKLVPGVDALRVEYGLIFDMLGGSEKYRANFLRALGKRAGVRY
;
A
#
# COMPACT_ATOMS: atom_id res chain seq x y z
N MET A 1 -0.30 -4.58 4.74
CA MET A 1 -0.32 -4.48 6.23
C MET A 1 0.33 -5.73 6.78
N GLU A 2 1.34 -5.55 7.61
CA GLU A 2 2.11 -6.68 8.14
C GLU A 2 1.24 -7.60 9.00
N ARG A 3 1.38 -8.93 8.83
CA ARG A 3 0.61 -10.01 9.47
C ARG A 3 -0.87 -10.12 9.08
N TYR A 4 -1.31 -9.41 8.03
CA TYR A 4 -2.70 -9.44 7.55
C TYR A 4 -2.82 -9.59 6.04
N ALA A 5 -1.91 -9.00 5.26
CA ALA A 5 -2.05 -8.86 3.82
C ALA A 5 -1.43 -10.04 3.05
N ASP A 6 -1.78 -11.28 3.42
CA ASP A 6 -1.45 -12.48 2.64
C ASP A 6 -2.28 -12.57 1.34
N SER A 7 -2.05 -13.60 0.53
CA SER A 7 -2.79 -13.78 -0.72
C SER A 7 -4.29 -13.97 -0.48
N VAL A 8 -4.69 -14.70 0.57
CA VAL A 8 -6.10 -14.95 0.88
C VAL A 8 -6.88 -13.66 1.11
N PHE A 9 -6.33 -12.77 1.96
CA PHE A 9 -6.96 -11.47 2.23
C PHE A 9 -6.96 -10.57 0.98
N ARG A 10 -5.87 -10.54 0.22
CA ARG A 10 -5.80 -9.73 -1.01
C ARG A 10 -6.82 -10.19 -2.04
N THR A 11 -6.95 -11.51 -2.24
CA THR A 11 -7.92 -12.10 -3.15
C THR A 11 -9.35 -11.76 -2.74
N LEU A 12 -9.67 -11.83 -1.44
CA LEU A 12 -10.99 -11.42 -0.95
C LEU A 12 -11.26 -9.93 -1.24
N CYS A 13 -10.33 -9.04 -0.94
CA CYS A 13 -10.48 -7.61 -1.27
C CYS A 13 -10.65 -7.37 -2.78
N TYR A 14 -9.88 -8.08 -3.62
CA TYR A 14 -9.98 -7.96 -5.07
C TYR A 14 -11.35 -8.41 -5.60
N ARG A 15 -11.88 -9.52 -5.10
CA ARG A 15 -13.24 -10.00 -5.46
C ARG A 15 -14.32 -9.01 -5.10
N HIS A 16 -14.09 -8.18 -4.10
CA HIS A 16 -14.99 -7.14 -3.62
C HIS A 16 -14.57 -5.72 -4.01
N GLY A 17 -13.93 -5.58 -5.17
CA GLY A 17 -13.79 -4.28 -5.82
C GLY A 17 -12.46 -3.55 -5.59
N ALA A 18 -11.47 -4.13 -4.90
CA ALA A 18 -10.15 -3.55 -4.92
C ALA A 18 -9.51 -3.69 -6.32
N ASP A 19 -9.05 -2.60 -6.93
CA ASP A 19 -8.47 -2.62 -8.28
C ASP A 19 -7.04 -3.18 -8.29
N LEU A 20 -6.30 -2.91 -7.21
CA LEU A 20 -4.89 -3.28 -7.05
C LEU A 20 -4.62 -3.61 -5.58
N THR A 21 -3.85 -4.65 -5.35
CA THR A 21 -3.40 -5.03 -4.02
C THR A 21 -1.88 -4.85 -3.86
N PHE A 22 -1.41 -4.94 -2.61
CA PHE A 22 0.02 -4.80 -2.29
C PHE A 22 0.45 -5.94 -1.39
N THR A 23 1.63 -6.50 -1.65
CA THR A 23 2.21 -7.47 -0.72
C THR A 23 2.57 -6.80 0.60
N GLU A 24 2.85 -7.59 1.62
CA GLU A 24 3.55 -7.09 2.80
C GLU A 24 4.94 -6.57 2.41
N MET A 25 5.36 -5.53 3.12
CA MET A 25 6.67 -4.92 2.97
C MET A 25 7.79 -5.95 3.20
N THR A 26 8.74 -6.02 2.27
CA THR A 26 9.86 -6.95 2.36
C THR A 26 11.19 -6.26 2.04
N HIS A 27 12.24 -6.56 2.81
CA HIS A 27 13.58 -6.06 2.53
C HIS A 27 14.19 -6.75 1.30
N VAL A 28 14.73 -5.98 0.37
CA VAL A 28 15.41 -6.52 -0.83
C VAL A 28 16.56 -7.46 -0.43
N GLU A 29 17.32 -7.14 0.61
CA GLU A 29 18.39 -7.98 1.11
C GLU A 29 17.89 -9.36 1.60
N SER A 30 16.71 -9.40 2.21
CA SER A 30 16.12 -10.67 2.66
C SER A 30 15.67 -11.53 1.48
N LEU A 31 15.17 -10.91 0.41
CA LEU A 31 14.81 -11.60 -0.83
C LEU A 31 16.05 -12.16 -1.54
N LEU A 32 17.11 -11.35 -1.65
CA LEU A 32 18.40 -11.78 -2.23
C LEU A 32 19.04 -12.96 -1.48
N ASN A 33 18.90 -12.98 -0.16
CA ASN A 33 19.45 -14.05 0.68
C ASN A 33 18.55 -15.29 0.71
N GLY A 34 17.47 -15.33 -0.08
CA GLY A 34 16.56 -16.48 -0.12
C GLY A 34 15.80 -16.72 1.19
N ASN A 35 15.60 -15.67 2.02
CA ASN A 35 14.88 -15.85 3.28
C ASN A 35 13.44 -16.32 3.01
N ARG A 36 13.12 -17.53 3.47
CA ARG A 36 11.85 -18.21 3.19
C ARG A 36 10.64 -17.37 3.58
N GLY A 37 10.61 -16.77 4.77
CA GLY A 37 9.49 -15.94 5.20
C GLY A 37 9.33 -14.65 4.38
N SER A 38 10.43 -14.10 3.83
CA SER A 38 10.39 -12.96 2.92
C SER A 38 9.88 -13.34 1.54
N LEU A 39 10.28 -14.51 1.04
CA LEU A 39 9.78 -15.04 -0.24
C LEU A 39 8.29 -15.36 -0.16
N GLU A 40 7.83 -16.00 0.91
CA GLU A 40 6.41 -16.31 1.14
C GLU A 40 5.52 -15.06 1.15
N LYS A 41 6.02 -13.91 1.60
CA LYS A 41 5.28 -12.63 1.60
C LYS A 41 5.06 -12.07 0.20
N VAL A 42 5.98 -12.29 -0.72
CA VAL A 42 5.94 -11.71 -2.06
C VAL A 42 5.46 -12.67 -3.14
N MET A 43 5.46 -13.98 -2.87
CA MET A 43 4.94 -14.96 -3.81
C MET A 43 3.41 -14.95 -3.80
N PRO A 44 2.77 -14.77 -4.96
CA PRO A 44 1.32 -14.89 -5.07
C PRO A 44 0.92 -16.37 -5.01
N ARG A 45 -0.34 -16.59 -4.70
CA ARG A 45 -0.97 -17.91 -4.75
C ARG A 45 -2.07 -18.00 -5.79
N ASP A 46 -2.34 -16.88 -6.47
CA ASP A 46 -3.32 -16.73 -7.53
C ASP A 46 -2.95 -15.54 -8.44
N ALA A 47 -3.79 -15.26 -9.43
CA ALA A 47 -3.64 -14.16 -10.39
C ALA A 47 -4.17 -12.79 -9.88
N THR A 48 -4.43 -12.63 -8.58
CA THR A 48 -4.87 -11.36 -8.02
C THR A 48 -3.87 -10.24 -8.33
N PRO A 49 -4.30 -9.11 -8.94
CA PRO A 49 -3.41 -7.99 -9.25
C PRO A 49 -2.68 -7.47 -8.01
N VAL A 50 -1.34 -7.50 -8.05
CA VAL A 50 -0.52 -7.16 -6.89
C VAL A 50 0.77 -6.44 -7.27
N GLN A 51 1.10 -5.37 -6.56
CA GLN A 51 2.44 -4.80 -6.53
C GLN A 51 3.26 -5.38 -5.37
N VAL A 52 4.49 -5.78 -5.68
CA VAL A 52 5.45 -6.26 -4.68
C VAL A 52 6.03 -5.07 -3.93
N GLN A 53 5.68 -4.92 -2.65
CA GLN A 53 6.17 -3.81 -1.84
C GLN A 53 7.55 -4.11 -1.26
N VAL A 54 8.54 -3.32 -1.65
CA VAL A 54 9.93 -3.52 -1.27
C VAL A 54 10.50 -2.35 -0.46
N LEU A 55 11.45 -2.69 0.40
CA LEU A 55 12.20 -1.78 1.27
C LEU A 55 13.68 -1.87 0.94
N THR A 56 14.22 -0.82 0.34
CA THR A 56 15.65 -0.73 0.02
C THR A 56 16.13 0.73 0.05
N SER A 57 17.43 0.91 0.17
CA SER A 57 18.15 2.16 -0.10
C SER A 57 19.44 1.89 -0.89
N SER A 58 19.58 0.67 -1.45
CA SER A 58 20.76 0.24 -2.22
C SER A 58 20.36 -0.10 -3.63
N GLU A 59 20.79 0.71 -4.59
CA GLU A 59 20.59 0.50 -6.02
C GLU A 59 21.24 -0.82 -6.45
N ALA A 60 22.50 -1.07 -6.11
CA ALA A 60 23.22 -2.28 -6.50
C ALA A 60 22.57 -3.59 -5.98
N LYS A 61 22.07 -3.60 -4.74
CA LYS A 61 21.35 -4.78 -4.22
C LYS A 61 20.03 -4.98 -4.93
N PHE A 62 19.33 -3.89 -5.26
CA PHE A 62 18.06 -4.00 -5.96
C PHE A 62 18.27 -4.44 -7.41
N GLU A 63 19.27 -3.89 -8.09
CA GLU A 63 19.66 -4.34 -9.44
C GLU A 63 19.94 -5.84 -9.49
N ARG A 64 20.75 -6.35 -8.53
CA ARG A 64 21.01 -7.79 -8.43
C ARG A 64 19.74 -8.60 -8.21
N TYR A 65 18.78 -8.09 -7.42
CA TYR A 65 17.49 -8.78 -7.24
C TYR A 65 16.66 -8.77 -8.53
N LEU A 66 16.57 -7.60 -9.19
CA LEU A 66 15.80 -7.44 -10.43
C LEU A 66 16.35 -8.31 -11.56
N SER A 67 17.68 -8.48 -11.67
CA SER A 67 18.33 -9.32 -12.68
C SER A 67 17.91 -10.80 -12.60
N GLY A 68 17.49 -11.28 -11.44
CA GLY A 68 16.99 -12.65 -11.23
C GLY A 68 15.49 -12.75 -11.09
N PHE A 69 14.78 -11.62 -11.05
CA PHE A 69 13.35 -11.61 -10.83
C PHE A 69 12.58 -12.03 -12.09
N LYS A 70 11.65 -12.96 -11.92
CA LYS A 70 10.72 -13.37 -12.98
C LYS A 70 9.31 -12.94 -12.58
N PRO A 71 8.62 -12.12 -13.38
CA PRO A 71 7.23 -11.79 -13.15
C PRO A 71 6.36 -13.04 -13.10
N PHE A 72 5.34 -12.99 -12.28
CA PHE A 72 4.33 -14.03 -12.13
C PHE A 72 2.96 -13.50 -12.56
N GLU A 73 2.00 -14.37 -12.74
CA GLU A 73 0.63 -13.98 -13.08
C GLU A 73 0.05 -13.07 -11.98
N GLY A 74 -0.60 -11.97 -12.36
CA GLY A 74 -1.08 -10.94 -11.44
C GLY A 74 -0.02 -9.92 -10.99
N PHE A 75 1.26 -10.05 -11.39
CA PHE A 75 2.28 -9.05 -11.06
C PHE A 75 2.03 -7.73 -11.79
N MET A 76 1.83 -6.66 -11.02
CA MET A 76 1.55 -5.30 -11.50
C MET A 76 2.69 -4.31 -11.18
N GLY A 77 3.90 -4.81 -10.93
CA GLY A 77 5.07 -3.96 -10.67
C GLY A 77 5.54 -3.95 -9.22
N PHE A 78 6.45 -3.04 -8.92
CA PHE A 78 7.01 -2.84 -7.60
C PHE A 78 6.46 -1.59 -6.93
N ASN A 79 6.30 -1.63 -5.61
CA ASN A 79 6.04 -0.45 -4.79
C ASN A 79 7.23 -0.17 -3.87
N LEU A 80 7.86 1.00 -4.03
CA LEU A 80 8.95 1.44 -3.15
C LEU A 80 8.37 1.99 -1.84
N ASN A 81 8.69 1.35 -0.72
CA ASN A 81 8.23 1.79 0.59
C ASN A 81 9.16 2.86 1.20
N LEU A 82 8.75 4.12 1.12
CA LEU A 82 9.34 5.28 1.80
C LEU A 82 8.47 5.74 2.97
N SER A 83 7.64 4.85 3.54
CA SER A 83 6.66 5.22 4.56
C SER A 83 6.78 4.46 5.88
N CYS A 84 7.64 3.43 5.96
CA CYS A 84 7.80 2.63 7.18
C CYS A 84 8.35 3.48 8.33
N PRO A 85 7.62 3.61 9.46
CA PRO A 85 8.04 4.45 10.59
C PRO A 85 8.91 3.71 11.62
N SER A 86 9.25 2.45 11.39
CA SER A 86 10.06 1.65 12.32
C SER A 86 11.41 2.30 12.56
N ARG A 87 11.79 2.47 13.83
CA ARG A 87 13.07 3.07 14.23
C ARG A 87 14.27 2.32 13.63
N ASP A 88 14.20 0.99 13.55
CA ASP A 88 15.28 0.18 12.96
C ASP A 88 15.40 0.39 11.45
N VAL A 89 14.29 0.55 10.75
CA VAL A 89 14.25 0.86 9.32
C VAL A 89 14.81 2.26 9.05
N ILE A 90 14.39 3.25 9.84
CA ILE A 90 14.84 4.65 9.75
C ILE A 90 16.36 4.76 10.03
N ARG A 91 16.87 4.12 11.08
CA ARG A 91 18.30 4.09 11.40
C ARG A 91 19.17 3.52 10.27
N ARG A 92 18.63 2.60 9.49
CA ARG A 92 19.28 2.03 8.29
C ARG A 92 19.11 2.89 7.04
N GLY A 93 18.55 4.09 7.15
CA GLY A 93 18.33 5.02 6.04
C GLY A 93 17.28 4.56 5.02
N LYS A 94 16.31 3.75 5.45
CA LYS A 94 15.23 3.18 4.64
C LYS A 94 13.85 3.68 5.11
N GLY A 95 12.80 3.30 4.42
CA GLY A 95 11.43 3.68 4.79
C GLY A 95 11.27 5.19 4.85
N ALA A 96 10.66 5.72 5.92
CA ALA A 96 10.38 7.15 6.05
C ALA A 96 11.66 8.04 6.01
N ALA A 97 12.84 7.50 6.31
CA ALA A 97 14.11 8.23 6.16
C ALA A 97 14.46 8.55 4.69
N MET A 98 13.82 7.90 3.73
CA MET A 98 14.03 8.15 2.29
C MET A 98 13.24 9.34 1.76
N VAL A 99 12.22 9.82 2.48
CA VAL A 99 11.31 10.91 2.03
C VAL A 99 12.08 12.17 1.59
N LYS A 100 13.17 12.51 2.23
CA LYS A 100 14.02 13.65 1.85
C LYS A 100 15.10 13.33 0.81
N ARG A 101 15.09 12.15 0.20
CA ARG A 101 16.14 11.68 -0.72
C ARG A 101 15.59 11.46 -2.13
N GLY A 102 14.89 12.48 -2.69
CA GLY A 102 14.20 12.40 -3.98
C GLY A 102 15.11 11.90 -5.11
N ALA A 103 16.31 12.46 -5.29
CA ALA A 103 17.26 12.01 -6.30
C ALA A 103 17.63 10.53 -6.19
N LYS A 104 17.75 10.00 -4.97
CA LYS A 104 18.00 8.57 -4.76
C LYS A 104 16.78 7.72 -5.08
N THR A 105 15.60 8.22 -4.72
CA THR A 105 14.34 7.56 -5.06
C THR A 105 14.15 7.51 -6.57
N GLN A 106 14.45 8.61 -7.28
CA GLN A 106 14.39 8.64 -8.75
C GLN A 106 15.33 7.61 -9.38
N ARG A 107 16.57 7.45 -8.88
CA ARG A 107 17.47 6.41 -9.41
C ARG A 107 16.93 4.99 -9.21
N LEU A 108 16.27 4.72 -8.06
CA LEU A 108 15.60 3.44 -7.83
C LEU A 108 14.40 3.24 -8.77
N VAL A 109 13.61 4.28 -9.03
CA VAL A 109 12.50 4.26 -10.01
C VAL A 109 13.04 3.98 -11.41
N SER A 110 14.06 4.74 -11.86
CA SER A 110 14.69 4.54 -13.15
C SER A 110 15.30 3.14 -13.33
N LEU A 111 15.89 2.61 -12.25
CA LEU A 111 16.43 1.25 -12.23
C LEU A 111 15.33 0.22 -12.48
N ILE A 112 14.19 0.28 -11.76
CA ILE A 112 13.07 -0.64 -11.94
C ILE A 112 12.51 -0.56 -13.36
N ARG A 113 12.30 0.67 -13.87
CA ARG A 113 11.86 0.89 -15.26
C ARG A 113 12.84 0.39 -16.30
N GLY A 114 14.15 0.48 -16.04
CA GLY A 114 15.19 -0.07 -16.89
C GLY A 114 15.12 -1.60 -17.08
N PHE A 115 14.51 -2.31 -16.11
CA PHE A 115 14.17 -3.73 -16.23
C PHE A 115 12.79 -3.99 -16.85
N GLY A 116 12.07 -2.95 -17.28
CA GLY A 116 10.75 -3.05 -17.91
C GLY A 116 9.59 -3.23 -16.92
N PHE A 117 9.77 -2.97 -15.61
CA PHE A 117 8.72 -3.16 -14.62
C PHE A 117 8.04 -1.85 -14.23
N PRO A 118 6.70 -1.86 -14.05
CA PRO A 118 5.97 -0.75 -13.44
C PRO A 118 6.44 -0.49 -12.01
N VAL A 119 6.35 0.79 -11.57
CA VAL A 119 6.80 1.18 -10.23
C VAL A 119 5.95 2.29 -9.64
N SER A 120 5.50 2.10 -8.41
CA SER A 120 4.89 3.14 -7.59
C SER A 120 5.71 3.46 -6.35
N VAL A 121 5.46 4.62 -5.75
CA VAL A 121 6.19 5.07 -4.56
C VAL A 121 5.22 5.40 -3.44
N LYS A 122 5.42 4.78 -2.26
CA LYS A 122 4.62 5.09 -1.07
C LYS A 122 5.41 5.90 -0.07
N ILE A 123 4.92 7.10 0.28
CA ILE A 123 5.56 8.06 1.17
C ILE A 123 4.72 8.38 2.42
N ARG A 124 5.35 9.03 3.39
CA ARG A 124 4.74 9.81 4.49
C ARG A 124 5.17 11.27 4.39
N LEU A 125 4.60 12.13 5.26
CA LEU A 125 4.84 13.58 5.30
C LEU A 125 6.17 13.98 5.99
N GLY A 126 7.11 13.07 6.12
CA GLY A 126 8.39 13.28 6.81
C GLY A 126 8.57 12.38 8.03
N LEU A 127 9.65 12.58 8.79
CA LEU A 127 9.94 11.84 10.01
C LEU A 127 9.21 12.40 11.24
N ASN A 128 8.98 13.70 11.27
CA ASN A 128 8.41 14.43 12.40
C ASN A 128 7.64 15.66 11.91
N GLN A 129 7.04 16.40 12.86
CA GLN A 129 6.26 17.59 12.56
C GLN A 129 7.08 18.67 11.84
N LEU A 130 8.33 18.91 12.26
CA LEU A 130 9.20 19.90 11.60
C LEU A 130 9.45 19.59 10.13
N GLU A 131 9.73 18.33 9.79
CA GLU A 131 9.92 17.91 8.39
C GLU A 131 8.61 18.06 7.58
N LYS A 132 7.47 17.79 8.20
CA LYS A 132 6.15 18.02 7.61
C LYS A 132 5.90 19.51 7.35
N ASP A 133 6.09 20.36 8.36
CA ASP A 133 5.87 21.82 8.25
C ASP A 133 6.78 22.46 7.20
N ASN A 134 8.00 21.95 7.05
CA ASN A 134 8.93 22.33 5.99
C ASN A 134 8.63 21.64 4.65
N ARG A 135 7.53 20.88 4.53
CA ARG A 135 7.07 20.23 3.29
C ARG A 135 8.13 19.36 2.61
N LEU A 136 9.01 18.71 3.37
CA LEU A 136 10.11 17.92 2.80
C LEU A 136 9.61 16.73 1.95
N TYR A 137 8.37 16.27 2.17
CA TYR A 137 7.74 15.24 1.37
C TYR A 137 7.51 15.65 -0.10
N LEU A 138 7.31 16.95 -0.38
CA LEU A 138 7.17 17.44 -1.75
C LEU A 138 8.45 17.23 -2.57
N ASN A 139 9.64 17.24 -1.92
CA ASN A 139 10.90 16.92 -2.61
C ASN A 139 10.95 15.46 -3.09
N SER A 140 10.18 14.55 -2.48
CA SER A 140 10.05 13.18 -2.96
C SER A 140 9.02 13.02 -4.06
N ILE A 141 8.14 13.99 -4.24
CA ILE A 141 7.18 14.06 -5.34
C ILE A 141 7.82 14.77 -6.53
N ARG A 142 8.35 15.98 -6.30
CA ARG A 142 9.05 16.77 -7.29
C ARG A 142 10.29 16.07 -7.82
N GLY A 143 10.45 15.62 -8.91
CA GLY A 143 11.68 14.98 -9.46
C GLY A 143 11.76 13.48 -9.23
N VAL A 144 10.64 12.86 -8.88
CA VAL A 144 10.46 11.42 -8.93
C VAL A 144 9.29 11.12 -9.88
N ASP A 145 9.50 10.21 -10.83
CA ASP A 145 8.53 9.89 -11.88
C ASP A 145 8.10 8.42 -11.82
N PRO A 146 7.29 8.03 -10.82
CA PRO A 146 6.68 6.70 -10.77
C PRO A 146 5.38 6.67 -11.59
N ASP A 147 4.74 5.50 -11.70
CA ASP A 147 3.44 5.39 -12.34
C ASP A 147 2.33 6.03 -11.48
N PHE A 148 2.51 6.03 -10.16
CA PHE A 148 1.68 6.77 -9.19
C PHE A 148 2.37 6.89 -7.84
N PHE A 149 1.95 7.89 -7.05
CA PHE A 149 2.32 8.02 -5.65
C PHE A 149 1.21 7.49 -4.73
N VAL A 150 1.60 6.94 -3.58
CA VAL A 150 0.69 6.72 -2.44
C VAL A 150 1.16 7.59 -1.29
N VAL A 151 0.37 8.56 -0.87
CA VAL A 151 0.72 9.49 0.20
C VAL A 151 -0.07 9.14 1.46
N HIS A 152 0.64 8.74 2.53
CA HIS A 152 0.04 8.58 3.84
C HIS A 152 0.06 9.92 4.58
N ALA A 153 -1.11 10.48 4.82
CA ALA A 153 -1.31 11.83 5.38
C ALA A 153 -0.90 11.98 6.85
N LYS A 154 0.24 11.39 7.23
CA LYS A 154 0.90 11.45 8.55
C LYS A 154 2.41 11.47 8.40
N HIS A 155 3.13 12.13 9.33
CA HIS A 155 4.57 11.91 9.48
C HIS A 155 4.88 10.62 10.27
N ALA A 156 6.15 10.17 10.26
CA ALA A 156 6.52 8.89 10.86
C ALA A 156 6.41 8.84 12.40
N GLY A 157 6.50 9.99 13.06
CA GLY A 157 6.36 10.10 14.52
C GLY A 157 4.92 10.08 15.04
N GLN A 158 3.91 10.21 14.15
CA GLN A 158 2.51 10.19 14.56
C GLN A 158 2.03 8.77 14.88
N GLY A 159 1.24 8.65 15.94
CA GLY A 159 0.56 7.42 16.33
C GLY A 159 -0.56 7.02 15.36
N SER A 160 -1.05 5.79 15.52
CA SER A 160 -2.13 5.26 14.68
C SER A 160 -3.48 5.94 14.94
N ASP A 161 -3.68 6.50 16.11
CA ASP A 161 -4.87 7.15 16.66
C ASP A 161 -4.88 8.68 16.46
N GLU A 162 -3.74 9.28 16.12
CA GLU A 162 -3.70 10.69 15.75
C GLU A 162 -4.37 10.92 14.38
N ALA A 163 -4.94 12.12 14.20
CA ALA A 163 -5.64 12.47 12.95
C ALA A 163 -4.69 12.58 11.75
N GLU A 164 -5.19 12.22 10.60
CA GLU A 164 -4.56 12.47 9.30
C GLU A 164 -4.74 13.94 8.89
N ASP A 165 -3.73 14.47 8.19
CA ASP A 165 -3.80 15.80 7.60
C ASP A 165 -4.12 15.70 6.10
N TYR A 166 -5.39 15.68 5.76
CA TYR A 166 -5.82 15.62 4.35
C TYR A 166 -5.58 16.94 3.60
N GLY A 167 -5.37 18.06 4.30
CA GLY A 167 -5.07 19.34 3.69
C GLY A 167 -3.80 19.39 2.82
N VAL A 168 -2.95 18.34 2.93
CA VAL A 168 -1.73 18.20 2.12
C VAL A 168 -1.99 17.68 0.70
N PHE A 169 -3.15 17.09 0.41
CA PHE A 169 -3.37 16.45 -0.89
C PHE A 169 -3.40 17.41 -2.08
N PRO A 170 -4.03 18.60 -2.02
CA PRO A 170 -4.00 19.52 -3.14
C PRO A 170 -2.57 19.89 -3.58
N GLU A 171 -1.67 20.18 -2.62
CA GLU A 171 -0.27 20.49 -2.95
C GLU A 171 0.51 19.26 -3.44
N CYS A 172 0.20 18.05 -2.94
CA CYS A 172 0.80 16.82 -3.45
C CYS A 172 0.39 16.55 -4.90
N VAL A 173 -0.88 16.79 -5.25
CA VAL A 173 -1.41 16.61 -6.62
C VAL A 173 -0.79 17.65 -7.58
N GLU A 174 -0.72 18.90 -7.17
CA GLU A 174 -0.06 19.97 -7.95
C GLU A 174 1.41 19.62 -8.21
N GLU A 175 2.15 19.25 -7.15
CA GLU A 175 3.58 18.94 -7.25
C GLU A 175 3.88 17.69 -8.08
N ALA A 176 2.94 16.72 -8.12
CA ALA A 176 3.07 15.50 -8.90
C ALA A 176 3.01 15.73 -10.42
N GLY A 177 2.58 16.90 -10.88
CA GLY A 177 2.68 17.28 -12.29
C GLY A 177 1.98 16.33 -13.26
N GLY A 178 0.83 15.75 -12.88
CA GLY A 178 0.06 14.81 -13.68
C GLY A 178 0.27 13.34 -13.32
N VAL A 179 1.28 13.00 -12.52
CA VAL A 179 1.41 11.64 -11.94
C VAL A 179 0.30 11.43 -10.89
N PRO A 180 -0.51 10.36 -10.98
CA PRO A 180 -1.60 10.15 -10.04
C PRO A 180 -1.13 10.08 -8.57
N VAL A 181 -1.84 10.76 -7.67
CA VAL A 181 -1.65 10.70 -6.23
C VAL A 181 -2.79 9.89 -5.61
N ILE A 182 -2.46 8.82 -4.91
CA ILE A 182 -3.39 7.95 -4.20
C ILE A 182 -3.36 8.31 -2.72
N ALA A 183 -4.50 8.68 -2.15
CA ALA A 183 -4.60 9.04 -0.74
C ALA A 183 -4.57 7.79 0.16
N ASN A 184 -3.87 7.87 1.29
CA ASN A 184 -3.82 6.83 2.30
C ASN A 184 -3.85 7.43 3.72
N GLY A 185 -4.46 6.73 4.65
CA GLY A 185 -4.57 7.09 6.07
C GLY A 185 -6.02 7.31 6.48
N GLY A 186 -6.50 6.61 7.52
CA GLY A 186 -7.78 6.82 8.18
C GLY A 186 -9.05 6.84 7.31
N ILE A 187 -9.00 6.31 6.09
CA ILE A 187 -10.11 6.34 5.13
C ILE A 187 -11.06 5.19 5.49
N ASP A 188 -12.17 5.51 6.14
CA ASP A 188 -13.13 4.58 6.72
C ASP A 188 -14.60 5.00 6.53
N SER A 189 -14.84 6.01 5.68
CA SER A 189 -16.19 6.43 5.27
C SER A 189 -16.21 6.94 3.82
N VAL A 190 -17.38 6.92 3.21
CA VAL A 190 -17.57 7.42 1.84
C VAL A 190 -17.40 8.94 1.76
N GLU A 191 -17.74 9.68 2.82
CA GLU A 191 -17.55 11.13 2.90
C GLU A 191 -16.07 11.49 2.79
N LYS A 192 -15.19 10.72 3.45
CA LYS A 192 -13.73 10.90 3.30
C LYS A 192 -13.26 10.58 1.88
N VAL A 193 -13.83 9.57 1.24
CA VAL A 193 -13.51 9.25 -0.16
C VAL A 193 -13.92 10.41 -1.07
N ARG A 194 -15.16 10.92 -0.95
CA ARG A 194 -15.64 12.09 -1.73
C ARG A 194 -14.75 13.30 -1.51
N LEU A 195 -14.49 13.63 -0.23
CA LEU A 195 -13.60 14.75 0.11
C LEU A 195 -12.24 14.65 -0.56
N LEU A 196 -11.63 13.47 -0.54
CA LEU A 196 -10.31 13.23 -1.13
C LEU A 196 -10.35 13.31 -2.66
N LEU A 197 -11.39 12.78 -3.31
CA LEU A 197 -11.58 12.90 -4.75
C LEU A 197 -11.77 14.38 -5.16
N ASP A 198 -12.52 15.17 -4.38
CA ASP A 198 -12.70 16.61 -4.60
C ASP A 198 -11.37 17.40 -4.45
N MET A 199 -10.41 16.85 -3.68
CA MET A 199 -9.04 17.38 -3.58
C MET A 199 -8.14 16.98 -4.77
N GLY A 200 -8.66 16.25 -5.75
CA GLY A 200 -7.96 15.90 -6.99
C GLY A 200 -7.12 14.62 -6.91
N VAL A 201 -7.24 13.80 -5.84
CA VAL A 201 -6.52 12.52 -5.80
C VAL A 201 -7.08 11.54 -6.83
N GLY A 202 -6.21 10.73 -7.44
CA GLY A 202 -6.58 9.73 -8.44
C GLY A 202 -7.22 8.45 -7.84
N GLY A 203 -7.28 8.34 -6.51
CA GLY A 203 -7.88 7.19 -5.82
C GLY A 203 -7.47 7.10 -4.36
N VAL A 204 -7.88 6.01 -3.70
CA VAL A 204 -7.63 5.81 -2.27
C VAL A 204 -7.03 4.44 -1.97
N MET A 205 -6.11 4.38 -1.00
CA MET A 205 -5.58 3.13 -0.46
C MET A 205 -6.12 2.91 0.96
N MET A 206 -6.85 1.84 1.17
CA MET A 206 -7.41 1.47 2.46
C MET A 206 -6.65 0.30 3.09
N GLY A 207 -6.51 0.31 4.41
CA GLY A 207 -5.86 -0.76 5.16
C GLY A 207 -6.78 -1.29 6.27
N ARG A 208 -6.84 -0.59 7.40
CA ARG A 208 -7.65 -1.02 8.56
C ARG A 208 -9.13 -1.15 8.25
N ALA A 209 -9.68 -0.24 7.47
CA ALA A 209 -11.07 -0.31 7.02
C ALA A 209 -11.33 -1.58 6.20
N ALA A 210 -10.45 -1.93 5.25
CA ALA A 210 -10.55 -3.16 4.48
C ALA A 210 -10.37 -4.44 5.30
N LEU A 211 -9.63 -4.39 6.43
CA LEU A 211 -9.58 -5.54 7.36
C LEU A 211 -10.89 -5.75 8.10
N ALA A 212 -11.54 -4.64 8.47
CA ALA A 212 -12.83 -4.69 9.14
C ALA A 212 -13.96 -5.11 8.20
N ASP A 213 -13.87 -4.65 6.95
CA ASP A 213 -14.84 -4.96 5.89
C ASP A 213 -14.13 -5.04 4.52
N PRO A 214 -13.78 -6.22 4.03
CA PRO A 214 -13.20 -6.39 2.69
C PRO A 214 -14.10 -5.95 1.54
N ALA A 215 -15.41 -5.85 1.73
CA ALA A 215 -16.36 -5.39 0.72
C ALA A 215 -16.50 -3.86 0.65
N ILE A 216 -15.76 -3.14 1.48
CA ILE A 216 -15.77 -1.66 1.54
C ILE A 216 -15.43 -1.02 0.18
N PHE A 217 -14.67 -1.70 -0.68
CA PHE A 217 -14.32 -1.18 -2.00
C PHE A 217 -15.53 -1.11 -2.92
N ASP A 218 -16.32 -2.18 -3.04
CA ASP A 218 -17.56 -2.15 -3.82
C ASP A 218 -18.61 -1.24 -3.19
N LEU A 219 -18.70 -1.21 -1.85
CA LEU A 219 -19.58 -0.29 -1.13
C LEU A 219 -19.27 1.17 -1.53
N TYR A 220 -18.02 1.60 -1.44
CA TYR A 220 -17.67 2.98 -1.75
C TYR A 220 -17.74 3.29 -3.25
N LYS A 221 -17.41 2.33 -4.12
CA LYS A 221 -17.58 2.48 -5.57
C LYS A 221 -19.04 2.63 -5.97
N ASN A 222 -19.96 1.91 -5.30
CA ASN A 222 -21.41 2.09 -5.49
C ASN A 222 -21.82 3.52 -5.10
N GLU A 223 -21.38 3.99 -3.92
CA GLU A 223 -21.75 5.27 -3.35
C GLU A 223 -21.20 6.48 -4.13
N VAL A 224 -20.01 6.33 -4.75
CA VAL A 224 -19.42 7.40 -5.60
C VAL A 224 -19.77 7.24 -7.09
N GLY A 225 -20.62 6.27 -7.44
CA GLY A 225 -21.12 6.10 -8.80
C GLY A 225 -20.12 5.47 -9.79
N VAL A 226 -19.08 4.78 -9.30
CA VAL A 226 -18.11 4.06 -10.15
C VAL A 226 -18.70 2.74 -10.64
N ASN A 227 -19.39 1.98 -9.77
CA ASN A 227 -20.09 0.76 -10.18
C ASN A 227 -21.46 1.10 -10.79
N VAL A 228 -21.65 0.84 -12.07
CA VAL A 228 -22.91 1.03 -12.78
C VAL A 228 -23.21 -0.22 -13.61
N PRO A 229 -24.23 -1.03 -13.24
CA PRO A 229 -25.07 -0.92 -12.03
C PRO A 229 -24.30 -1.18 -10.73
N ALA A 230 -24.87 -0.73 -9.61
CA ALA A 230 -24.30 -0.97 -8.28
C ALA A 230 -24.18 -2.48 -8.01
N LYS A 231 -23.06 -2.89 -7.42
CA LYS A 231 -22.80 -4.28 -7.06
C LYS A 231 -23.41 -4.63 -5.70
N LEU A 232 -23.79 -5.90 -5.55
CA LEU A 232 -24.20 -6.42 -4.25
C LEU A 232 -23.02 -6.41 -3.28
N VAL A 233 -23.22 -5.84 -2.09
CA VAL A 233 -22.23 -5.80 -1.01
C VAL A 233 -22.61 -6.85 0.04
N PRO A 234 -21.80 -7.91 0.26
CA PRO A 234 -22.11 -8.95 1.22
C PRO A 234 -21.92 -8.47 2.67
N GLY A 235 -22.63 -9.09 3.59
CA GLY A 235 -22.43 -8.89 5.02
C GLY A 235 -21.23 -9.67 5.57
N VAL A 236 -20.84 -9.36 6.81
CA VAL A 236 -19.65 -9.91 7.48
C VAL A 236 -19.62 -11.44 7.52
N ASP A 237 -20.77 -12.09 7.74
CA ASP A 237 -20.83 -13.57 7.82
C ASP A 237 -20.58 -14.21 6.44
N ALA A 238 -21.10 -13.62 5.36
CA ALA A 238 -20.82 -14.08 4.00
C ALA A 238 -19.32 -13.91 3.67
N LEU A 239 -18.72 -12.79 4.03
CA LEU A 239 -17.28 -12.55 3.87
C LEU A 239 -16.42 -13.54 4.68
N ARG A 240 -16.88 -13.94 5.87
CA ARG A 240 -16.20 -14.96 6.69
C ARG A 240 -16.21 -16.33 6.01
N VAL A 241 -17.35 -16.72 5.44
CA VAL A 241 -17.48 -17.97 4.71
C VAL A 241 -16.60 -17.95 3.45
N GLU A 242 -16.68 -16.87 2.66
CA GLU A 242 -15.88 -16.72 1.44
C GLU A 242 -14.37 -16.74 1.74
N TYR A 243 -13.94 -16.04 2.81
CA TYR A 243 -12.54 -16.10 3.25
C TYR A 243 -12.10 -17.53 3.53
N GLY A 244 -12.94 -18.34 4.20
CA GLY A 244 -12.66 -19.76 4.46
C GLY A 244 -12.46 -20.55 3.17
N LEU A 245 -13.34 -20.38 2.19
CA LEU A 245 -13.22 -21.04 0.89
C LEU A 245 -11.94 -20.65 0.14
N ILE A 246 -11.58 -19.36 0.14
CA ILE A 246 -10.34 -18.89 -0.48
C ILE A 246 -9.12 -19.47 0.29
N PHE A 247 -9.19 -19.51 1.62
CA PHE A 247 -8.12 -20.06 2.46
C PHE A 247 -7.87 -21.54 2.14
N ASP A 248 -8.93 -22.33 2.03
CA ASP A 248 -8.83 -23.76 1.70
C ASP A 248 -8.29 -23.98 0.27
N MET A 249 -8.70 -23.13 -0.67
CA MET A 249 -8.24 -23.19 -2.06
C MET A 249 -6.75 -22.78 -2.21
N LEU A 250 -6.33 -21.70 -1.58
CA LEU A 250 -4.98 -21.15 -1.77
C LEU A 250 -3.94 -21.67 -0.76
N GLY A 251 -4.39 -22.26 0.34
CA GLY A 251 -3.53 -22.69 1.44
C GLY A 251 -2.89 -21.51 2.16
N GLY A 252 -3.57 -20.92 3.12
CA GLY A 252 -3.08 -19.79 3.90
C GLY A 252 -2.27 -20.20 5.15
N SER A 253 -1.81 -19.20 5.89
CA SER A 253 -1.23 -19.38 7.21
C SER A 253 -2.30 -19.22 8.30
N GLU A 254 -2.43 -20.16 9.21
CA GLU A 254 -3.38 -20.09 10.33
C GLU A 254 -3.18 -18.80 11.19
N LYS A 255 -1.95 -18.32 11.27
CA LYS A 255 -1.65 -17.07 11.97
C LYS A 255 -2.32 -15.87 11.28
N TYR A 256 -2.27 -15.79 9.96
CA TYR A 256 -2.93 -14.73 9.18
C TYR A 256 -4.45 -14.86 9.29
N ARG A 257 -4.97 -16.06 9.15
CA ARG A 257 -6.38 -16.38 9.33
C ARG A 257 -6.91 -15.90 10.70
N ALA A 258 -6.22 -16.27 11.78
CA ALA A 258 -6.60 -15.86 13.13
C ALA A 258 -6.56 -14.32 13.31
N ASN A 259 -5.57 -13.65 12.72
CA ASN A 259 -5.48 -12.20 12.76
C ASN A 259 -6.63 -11.54 11.99
N PHE A 260 -6.90 -11.99 10.77
CA PHE A 260 -7.98 -11.45 9.94
C PHE A 260 -9.35 -11.66 10.59
N LEU A 261 -9.68 -12.88 11.03
CA LEU A 261 -10.98 -13.17 11.65
C LEU A 261 -11.23 -12.37 12.94
N ARG A 262 -10.16 -12.02 13.67
CA ARG A 262 -10.29 -11.11 14.83
C ARG A 262 -10.58 -9.65 14.43
N ALA A 263 -10.17 -9.25 13.23
CA ALA A 263 -10.35 -7.89 12.72
C ALA A 263 -11.69 -7.70 12.01
N LEU A 264 -12.16 -8.75 11.33
CA LEU A 264 -13.38 -8.75 10.53
C LEU A 264 -14.61 -8.34 11.37
N GLY A 265 -15.39 -7.38 10.90
CA GLY A 265 -16.60 -6.85 11.54
C GLY A 265 -16.34 -5.84 12.67
N LYS A 266 -15.08 -5.52 12.99
CA LYS A 266 -14.78 -4.48 13.98
C LYS A 266 -14.78 -3.10 13.32
N ARG A 267 -15.34 -2.10 14.01
CA ARG A 267 -15.29 -0.72 13.51
C ARG A 267 -13.82 -0.28 13.31
N ALA A 268 -13.54 0.38 12.20
CA ALA A 268 -12.25 0.99 11.95
C ALA A 268 -11.95 1.99 13.09
N GLY A 269 -10.85 1.78 13.82
CA GLY A 269 -10.50 2.59 15.00
C GLY A 269 -10.22 1.76 16.26
N VAL A 270 -10.66 0.50 16.32
CA VAL A 270 -10.29 -0.41 17.42
C VAL A 270 -8.83 -0.86 17.25
N ARG A 271 -8.02 -0.80 18.32
CA ARG A 271 -6.64 -1.33 18.31
C ARG A 271 -6.67 -2.84 18.07
N TYR A 272 -5.88 -3.31 17.13
CA TYR A 272 -5.67 -4.72 16.80
C TYR A 272 -4.43 -5.28 17.47
#